data_31367da3510905e0ddb23da4b9accd66
#
_entry.id   31367da3510905e0ddb23da4b9accd66
#
_cell.length_a   1.000
_cell.length_b   1.000
_cell.length_c   1.000
_cell.angle_alpha   90.00
_cell.angle_beta   90.00
_cell.angle_gamma   90.00
#
_symmetry.space_group_name_H-M   'P 1'
#
loop_
_entity.id
_entity.type
_entity.pdbx_description
1 polymer ?
#
loop_
_entity_poly.entity_id
_entity_poly.type
_entity_poly.pdbx_seq_one_letter_code
_entity_poly.pdbx_strand_id
1 'polypeptide(L)'
;MTRTKIRIETNNDVVNFVSKLNSDGSVDKYIVEDESGKHRVNARSYLGMVYASAEFAGQTYLVNETEDGKFPSFIYSFLPLSDNDGNYIHV
;
A
#
# COMPACT_ATOMS: atom_id res chain seq x y z
N MET A 1 -13.17 -3.62 -7.04
CA MET A 1 -12.29 -2.98 -6.06
C MET A 1 -11.52 -4.02 -5.29
N THR A 2 -10.25 -3.80 -5.07
CA THR A 2 -9.41 -4.73 -4.32
C THR A 2 -8.74 -4.00 -3.17
N ARG A 3 -8.45 -4.70 -2.10
CA ARG A 3 -7.88 -4.12 -0.89
C ARG A 3 -6.95 -5.12 -0.23
N THR A 4 -5.75 -4.70 0.15
CA THR A 4 -4.81 -5.56 0.85
C THR A 4 -3.99 -4.76 1.84
N LYS A 5 -3.59 -5.40 2.92
CA LYS A 5 -2.72 -4.76 3.89
C LYS A 5 -1.30 -4.67 3.31
N ILE A 6 -0.64 -3.56 3.54
CA ILE A 6 0.73 -3.38 3.10
C ILE A 6 1.58 -2.93 4.28
N ARG A 7 2.89 -3.08 4.14
CA ARG A 7 3.83 -2.70 5.18
C ARG A 7 4.66 -1.52 4.69
N ILE A 8 4.40 -0.36 5.24
CA ILE A 8 5.13 0.87 4.94
C ILE A 8 5.56 1.43 6.28
N GLU A 9 6.79 1.20 6.66
CA GLU A 9 7.25 1.54 8.01
C GLU A 9 8.30 2.63 8.03
N THR A 10 9.11 2.75 7.00
CA THR A 10 10.20 3.71 6.99
C THR A 10 10.00 4.70 5.87
N ASN A 11 10.71 5.81 5.95
CA ASN A 11 10.67 6.78 4.87
C ASN A 11 11.17 6.16 3.57
N ASN A 12 12.09 5.24 3.66
CA ASN A 12 12.59 4.55 2.48
C ASN A 12 11.51 3.70 1.84
N ASP A 13 10.68 3.06 2.65
CA ASP A 13 9.53 2.31 2.13
C ASP A 13 8.59 3.24 1.38
N VAL A 14 8.34 4.42 1.93
CA VAL A 14 7.45 5.39 1.29
C VAL A 14 8.01 5.81 -0.06
N VAL A 15 9.28 6.16 -0.11
CA VAL A 15 9.90 6.61 -1.35
C VAL A 15 9.84 5.50 -2.39
N ASN A 16 10.19 4.29 -2.00
CA ASN A 16 10.19 3.17 -2.93
C ASN A 16 8.79 2.84 -3.44
N PHE A 17 7.81 2.87 -2.56
CA PHE A 17 6.45 2.54 -2.94
C PHE A 17 5.91 3.57 -3.93
N VAL A 18 6.02 4.84 -3.60
CA VAL A 18 5.47 5.90 -4.44
C VAL A 18 6.19 5.93 -5.79
N SER A 19 7.51 5.76 -5.77
CA SER A 19 8.29 5.77 -6.99
C SER A 19 7.88 4.63 -7.91
N LYS A 20 7.74 3.43 -7.37
CA LYS A 20 7.35 2.28 -8.17
C LYS A 20 5.91 2.42 -8.68
N LEU A 21 5.03 2.93 -7.87
CA LEU A 21 3.64 3.08 -8.27
C LEU A 21 3.51 4.11 -9.40
N ASN A 22 4.26 5.20 -9.30
CA ASN A 22 4.20 6.23 -10.33
C ASN A 22 4.91 5.82 -11.60
N SER A 23 5.79 4.83 -11.55
CA SER A 23 6.49 4.34 -12.73
C SER A 23 5.76 3.19 -13.38
N ASP A 24 4.68 2.74 -12.79
CA ASP A 24 4.00 1.53 -13.21
C ASP A 24 3.27 1.70 -14.54
N GLY A 25 2.96 2.89 -14.93
CA GLY A 25 2.28 3.12 -16.19
C GLY A 25 0.78 2.94 -16.12
N SER A 26 0.28 2.47 -14.99
CA SER A 26 -1.14 2.29 -14.80
C SER A 26 -1.79 3.63 -14.51
N VAL A 27 -3.06 3.78 -14.92
CA VAL A 27 -3.82 4.96 -14.57
C VAL A 27 -4.85 4.63 -13.50
N ASP A 28 -4.74 3.48 -12.89
CA ASP A 28 -5.69 3.06 -11.87
C ASP A 28 -5.66 3.99 -10.67
N LYS A 29 -6.77 4.11 -10.00
CA LYS A 29 -6.87 4.96 -8.84
C LYS A 29 -6.52 4.16 -7.60
N TYR A 30 -5.35 4.42 -7.06
CA TYR A 30 -4.88 3.74 -5.86
C TYR A 30 -5.00 4.66 -4.66
N ILE A 31 -5.59 4.13 -3.60
CA ILE A 31 -5.76 4.84 -2.34
C ILE A 31 -5.10 4.03 -1.24
N VAL A 32 -4.55 4.69 -0.26
CA VAL A 32 -4.10 4.00 0.95
C VAL A 32 -5.00 4.48 2.09
N GLU A 33 -5.49 3.56 2.89
CA GLU A 33 -6.41 3.90 3.96
C GLU A 33 -6.04 3.17 5.24
N ASP A 34 -6.57 3.65 6.36
CA ASP A 34 -6.36 2.97 7.64
C ASP A 34 -7.32 1.77 7.75
N GLU A 35 -7.24 1.09 8.86
CA GLU A 35 -8.05 -0.13 9.02
C GLU A 35 -9.54 0.17 8.90
N SER A 36 -9.97 1.30 9.41
CA SER A 36 -11.39 1.64 9.39
C SER A 36 -11.88 2.11 8.02
N GLY A 37 -10.96 2.50 7.17
CA GLY A 37 -11.30 3.07 5.87
C GLY A 37 -11.74 4.52 5.95
N LYS A 38 -11.69 5.14 7.13
CA LYS A 38 -12.15 6.52 7.29
C LYS A 38 -11.09 7.52 6.90
N HIS A 39 -9.83 7.18 7.05
CA HIS A 39 -8.74 8.09 6.72
C HIS A 39 -8.06 7.55 5.46
N ARG A 40 -8.09 8.31 4.40
CA ARG A 40 -7.66 7.85 3.09
C ARG A 40 -6.76 8.89 2.45
N VAL A 41 -5.73 8.43 1.77
CA VAL A 41 -4.81 9.32 1.06
C VAL A 41 -4.55 8.76 -0.33
N ASN A 42 -4.10 9.62 -1.23
CA ASN A 42 -3.73 9.20 -2.57
C ASN A 42 -2.43 8.43 -2.49
N ALA A 43 -2.44 7.16 -2.90
CA ALA A 43 -1.26 6.31 -2.80
C ALA A 43 -0.12 6.77 -3.70
N ARG A 44 -0.40 7.62 -4.68
CA ARG A 44 0.65 8.14 -5.57
C ARG A 44 1.27 9.43 -5.06
N SER A 45 0.78 9.93 -3.92
CA SER A 45 1.29 11.17 -3.34
C SER A 45 2.33 10.86 -2.28
N TYR A 46 3.54 11.37 -2.45
CA TYR A 46 4.60 11.17 -1.48
C TYR A 46 4.16 11.71 -0.11
N LEU A 47 3.61 12.92 -0.08
CA LEU A 47 3.18 13.50 1.19
C LEU A 47 2.05 12.71 1.82
N GLY A 48 1.13 12.21 1.00
CA GLY A 48 0.04 11.38 1.51
C GLY A 48 0.56 10.12 2.13
N MET A 49 1.55 9.50 1.51
CA MET A 49 2.12 8.27 2.03
C MET A 49 2.97 8.49 3.28
N VAL A 50 3.64 9.64 3.38
CA VAL A 50 4.36 9.98 4.59
C VAL A 50 3.37 10.11 5.75
N TYR A 51 2.25 10.77 5.51
CA TYR A 51 1.20 10.91 6.51
C TYR A 51 0.70 9.53 6.94
N ALA A 52 0.41 8.67 5.98
CA ALA A 52 -0.11 7.34 6.28
C ALA A 52 0.87 6.51 7.10
N SER A 53 2.16 6.58 6.75
CA SER A 53 3.16 5.80 7.46
C SER A 53 3.27 6.23 8.91
N ALA A 54 3.00 7.50 9.20
CA ALA A 54 3.09 8.02 10.55
C ALA A 54 1.79 7.80 11.33
N GLU A 55 0.64 7.94 10.66
CA GLU A 55 -0.62 8.02 11.37
C GLU A 55 -1.42 6.73 11.39
N PHE A 56 -1.20 5.82 10.46
CA PHE A 56 -2.03 4.61 10.41
C PHE A 56 -1.48 3.48 11.28
N ALA A 57 -0.37 3.72 11.94
CA ALA A 57 0.16 2.82 12.97
C ALA A 57 0.30 1.38 12.51
N GLY A 58 0.76 1.18 11.32
CA GLY A 58 0.95 -0.16 10.79
C GLY A 58 -0.30 -0.81 10.25
N GLN A 59 -1.44 -0.16 10.37
CA GLN A 59 -2.69 -0.69 9.82
C GLN A 59 -2.98 0.05 8.52
N THR A 60 -2.18 -0.24 7.52
CA THR A 60 -2.20 0.48 6.24
C THR A 60 -2.67 -0.46 5.15
N TYR A 61 -3.65 -0.04 4.39
CA TYR A 61 -4.26 -0.87 3.36
C TYR A 61 -4.23 -0.18 2.01
N LEU A 62 -3.77 -0.88 1.00
CA LEU A 62 -3.80 -0.37 -0.37
C LEU A 62 -5.10 -0.81 -1.02
N VAL A 63 -5.78 0.14 -1.65
CA VAL A 63 -7.05 -0.12 -2.32
C VAL A 63 -6.93 0.33 -3.76
N ASN A 64 -7.32 -0.52 -4.69
CA ASN A 64 -7.48 -0.11 -6.07
C ASN A 64 -8.98 0.07 -6.29
N GLU A 65 -9.39 1.31 -6.51
CA GLU A 65 -10.80 1.63 -6.67
C GLU A 65 -11.30 1.44 -8.08
N THR A 66 -10.42 1.12 -9.00
CA THR A 66 -10.82 0.88 -10.37
C THR A 66 -11.59 -0.43 -10.44
N GLU A 67 -12.69 -0.44 -11.18
CA GLU A 67 -13.44 -1.67 -11.34
C GLU A 67 -12.56 -2.70 -12.05
N ASP A 68 -12.53 -3.92 -11.56
CA ASP A 68 -11.63 -4.97 -12.05
C ASP A 68 -10.17 -4.62 -11.86
N GLY A 69 -9.87 -3.65 -11.02
CA GLY A 69 -8.49 -3.28 -10.76
C GLY A 69 -7.72 -4.35 -10.02
N LYS A 70 -6.42 -4.39 -10.26
CA LYS A 70 -5.54 -5.36 -9.67
C LYS A 70 -4.48 -4.62 -8.88
N PHE A 71 -3.72 -5.35 -8.08
CA PHE A 71 -2.60 -4.75 -7.39
C PHE A 71 -1.41 -4.67 -8.33
N PRO A 72 -0.53 -3.70 -8.13
CA PRO A 72 0.66 -3.59 -8.96
C PRO A 72 1.57 -4.79 -8.76
N SER A 73 2.34 -5.12 -9.78
CA SER A 73 3.17 -6.31 -9.74
C SER A 73 4.21 -6.28 -8.62
N PHE A 74 4.63 -5.09 -8.19
CA PHE A 74 5.64 -5.00 -7.16
C PHE A 74 5.08 -5.13 -5.73
N ILE A 75 3.77 -5.39 -5.60
CA ILE A 75 3.14 -5.40 -4.30
C ILE A 75 3.80 -6.36 -3.33
N TYR A 76 4.41 -7.43 -3.85
CA TYR A 76 5.02 -8.42 -2.99
C TYR A 76 6.08 -7.85 -2.06
N SER A 77 6.78 -6.80 -2.49
CA SER A 77 7.81 -6.20 -1.66
C SER A 77 7.24 -5.43 -0.48
N PHE A 78 5.94 -5.20 -0.49
CA PHE A 78 5.29 -4.39 0.54
C PHE A 78 4.22 -5.14 1.30
N LEU A 79 4.13 -6.45 1.14
CA LEU A 79 3.19 -7.22 1.95
C LEU A 79 3.75 -7.41 3.36
N PRO A 80 2.88 -7.52 4.35
CA PRO A 80 3.35 -7.74 5.70
C PRO A 80 4.10 -9.05 5.78
N LEU A 81 5.11 -9.10 6.62
CA LEU A 81 5.79 -10.35 6.84
C LEU A 81 4.86 -11.28 7.56
N SER A 82 5.03 -12.57 7.29
CA SER A 82 4.28 -13.55 7.95
C SER A 82 4.52 -13.53 9.39
N ASP A 83 3.56 -13.78 10.16
CA ASP A 83 3.81 -13.93 11.54
C ASP A 83 4.27 -15.29 11.80
N ASN A 84 4.17 -15.72 12.95
CA ASN A 84 4.73 -16.96 13.31
C ASN A 84 4.06 -18.11 12.69
N ASP A 85 3.00 -17.94 11.98
CA ASP A 85 2.47 -19.06 11.31
C ASP A 85 3.16 -19.24 10.05
N GLY A 86 3.86 -18.33 9.57
CA GLY A 86 4.60 -18.48 8.37
C GLY A 86 3.75 -18.59 7.20
N ASN A 87 2.51 -18.22 7.31
CA ASN A 87 1.72 -18.67 6.38
C ASN A 87 1.56 -17.80 5.26
N TYR A 88 2.00 -16.69 5.02
CA TYR A 88 1.80 -16.24 3.77
C TYR A 88 2.83 -15.42 3.24
N ILE A 89 3.84 -15.57 3.54
CA ILE A 89 4.75 -14.98 3.00
C ILE A 89 5.62 -15.73 2.45
N HIS A 90 5.43 -16.55 1.82
CA HIS A 90 6.29 -17.29 1.35
C HIS A 90 6.56 -16.91 0.23
N VAL A 91 6.57 -16.34 -0.09
CA VAL A 91 6.85 -16.04 -1.16
C VAL A 91 7.58 -16.12 -1.62
#